data_65291bc846d95eb491f61726feb86c1e
#
_entry.id   65291bc846d95eb491f61726feb86c1e
#
_cell.length_a   1.000
_cell.length_b   1.000
_cell.length_c   1.000
_cell.angle_alpha   90.00
_cell.angle_beta   90.00
_cell.angle_gamma   90.00
#
_symmetry.space_group_name_H-M   'P 1'
#
loop_
_entity.id
_entity.type
_entity.pdbx_description
1 polymer ?
#
loop_
_entity_poly.entity_id
_entity_poly.type
_entity_poly.pdbx_seq_one_letter_code
_entity_poly.pdbx_strand_id
1 'polypeptide(L)'
;EVDYMTKNAQQALRYLITTYSSNVRFCLICNYITRIDDGLQTEFLKIRFNNLPQTDIGKFLTNIIQKENIDLSPEKVNAIQKLYGSDIRSMINFIQCNHILDNTHINIIGDDVWLHFTSIIKKNSCKKSTNNKSVIAYIKGLSIKYNITIRNIIKDYLTYLIKYQQIDVTSEFLDFVEKLLHTTESSESNFLHYSLVNLDRFATLL
;
A
#
# COMPACT_ATOMS: atom_id res chain seq x y z
N GLU A 1 2.65 -20.18 -12.58
CA GLU A 1 3.69 -19.71 -11.60
C GLU A 1 5.04 -20.42 -11.89
N VAL A 2 5.55 -20.22 -13.11
CA VAL A 2 6.79 -20.87 -13.59
C VAL A 2 8.03 -20.31 -12.88
N ASP A 3 7.95 -19.10 -12.38
CA ASP A 3 9.01 -18.42 -11.62
C ASP A 3 9.30 -19.04 -10.24
N TYR A 4 8.47 -19.97 -9.77
CA TYR A 4 8.74 -20.79 -8.57
C TYR A 4 9.37 -22.16 -8.88
N MET A 5 9.50 -22.52 -10.16
CA MET A 5 10.16 -23.74 -10.56
C MET A 5 11.67 -23.65 -10.36
N THR A 6 12.29 -24.77 -9.96
CA THR A 6 13.77 -24.89 -9.93
C THR A 6 14.35 -24.79 -11.34
N LYS A 7 15.62 -24.39 -11.46
CA LYS A 7 16.31 -24.32 -12.77
C LYS A 7 16.28 -25.64 -13.51
N ASN A 8 16.46 -26.77 -12.81
CA ASN A 8 16.41 -28.09 -13.42
C ASN A 8 15.02 -28.43 -13.96
N ALA A 9 13.97 -28.03 -13.24
CA ALA A 9 12.60 -28.26 -13.69
C ALA A 9 12.27 -27.35 -14.92
N GLN A 10 12.79 -26.14 -14.96
CA GLN A 10 12.66 -25.26 -16.13
C GLN A 10 13.37 -25.84 -17.37
N GLN A 11 14.54 -26.43 -17.20
CA GLN A 11 15.25 -27.11 -18.30
C GLN A 11 14.51 -28.37 -18.81
N ALA A 12 13.94 -29.15 -17.89
CA ALA A 12 13.10 -30.30 -18.27
C ALA A 12 11.84 -29.83 -19.02
N LEU A 13 11.21 -28.75 -18.57
CA LEU A 13 10.08 -28.14 -19.26
C LEU A 13 10.46 -27.67 -20.66
N ARG A 14 11.61 -27.02 -20.82
CA ARG A 14 12.13 -26.62 -22.15
C ARG A 14 12.24 -27.80 -23.10
N TYR A 15 12.79 -28.92 -22.63
CA TYR A 15 12.87 -30.12 -23.43
C TYR A 15 11.49 -30.65 -23.89
N LEU A 16 10.51 -30.67 -22.97
CA LEU A 16 9.14 -31.07 -23.31
C LEU A 16 8.50 -30.11 -24.32
N ILE A 17 8.70 -28.83 -24.20
CA ILE A 17 8.18 -27.81 -25.12
C ILE A 17 8.74 -28.08 -26.51
N THR A 18 10.05 -28.22 -26.64
CA THR A 18 10.69 -28.48 -27.94
C THR A 18 10.19 -29.78 -28.59
N THR A 19 9.99 -30.82 -27.79
CA THR A 19 9.56 -32.15 -28.28
C THR A 19 8.10 -32.15 -28.73
N TYR A 20 7.20 -31.45 -28.00
CA TYR A 20 5.76 -31.53 -28.22
C TYR A 20 5.14 -30.27 -28.83
N SER A 21 5.92 -29.26 -29.23
CA SER A 21 5.45 -27.99 -29.77
C SER A 21 4.56 -28.11 -31.02
N SER A 22 4.68 -29.21 -31.79
CA SER A 22 3.83 -29.47 -32.94
C SER A 22 2.38 -29.78 -32.56
N ASN A 23 2.16 -30.45 -31.43
CA ASN A 23 0.85 -30.96 -31.02
C ASN A 23 0.24 -30.20 -29.84
N VAL A 24 1.06 -29.53 -29.05
CA VAL A 24 0.64 -28.84 -27.80
C VAL A 24 1.11 -27.38 -27.83
N ARG A 25 0.23 -26.48 -27.40
CA ARG A 25 0.57 -25.09 -27.16
C ARG A 25 0.74 -24.85 -25.65
N PHE A 26 1.87 -24.26 -25.30
CA PHE A 26 2.20 -23.95 -23.91
C PHE A 26 1.95 -22.47 -23.63
N CYS A 27 1.33 -22.16 -22.50
CA CYS A 27 1.19 -20.81 -21.97
C CYS A 27 1.80 -20.77 -20.57
N LEU A 28 2.89 -20.04 -20.41
CA LEU A 28 3.58 -19.89 -19.13
C LEU A 28 3.19 -18.54 -18.50
N ILE A 29 2.83 -18.58 -17.23
CA ILE A 29 2.44 -17.39 -16.46
C ILE A 29 3.42 -17.21 -15.31
N CYS A 30 3.99 -16.01 -15.17
CA CYS A 30 4.92 -15.66 -14.11
C CYS A 30 4.73 -14.22 -13.64
N ASN A 31 5.15 -13.94 -12.41
CA ASN A 31 5.24 -12.58 -11.89
C ASN A 31 6.64 -11.98 -12.13
N TYR A 32 7.68 -12.78 -12.03
CA TYR A 32 9.08 -12.35 -12.11
C TYR A 32 9.80 -13.03 -13.26
N ILE A 33 9.85 -12.35 -14.40
CA ILE A 33 10.53 -12.89 -15.60
C ILE A 33 12.03 -13.14 -15.37
N THR A 34 12.66 -12.37 -14.47
CA THR A 34 14.08 -12.52 -14.11
C THR A 34 14.41 -13.83 -13.41
N ARG A 35 13.40 -14.56 -12.92
CA ARG A 35 13.59 -15.90 -12.32
C ARG A 35 13.49 -17.04 -13.32
N ILE A 36 13.12 -16.74 -14.56
CA ILE A 36 12.98 -17.74 -15.62
C ILE A 36 14.31 -17.81 -16.38
N ASP A 37 14.75 -19.04 -16.64
CA ASP A 37 15.96 -19.31 -17.41
C ASP A 37 15.90 -18.67 -18.79
N ASP A 38 16.99 -18.00 -19.21
CA ASP A 38 17.04 -17.27 -20.47
C ASP A 38 16.77 -18.18 -21.66
N GLY A 39 17.28 -19.44 -21.63
CA GLY A 39 17.00 -20.43 -22.64
C GLY A 39 15.52 -20.79 -22.76
N LEU A 40 14.79 -20.84 -21.64
CA LEU A 40 13.36 -21.05 -21.67
C LEU A 40 12.62 -19.79 -22.17
N GLN A 41 13.07 -18.60 -21.82
CA GLN A 41 12.48 -17.35 -22.26
C GLN A 41 12.52 -17.14 -23.78
N THR A 42 13.55 -17.66 -24.45
CA THR A 42 13.71 -17.53 -25.92
C THR A 42 12.72 -18.37 -26.73
N GLU A 43 12.13 -19.41 -26.12
CA GLU A 43 11.14 -20.28 -26.76
C GLU A 43 9.73 -19.66 -26.81
N PHE A 44 9.50 -18.52 -26.16
CA PHE A 44 8.18 -17.93 -25.99
C PHE A 44 8.07 -16.50 -26.51
N LEU A 45 6.87 -16.20 -27.01
CA LEU A 45 6.45 -14.80 -27.18
C LEU A 45 6.10 -14.23 -25.80
N LYS A 46 6.78 -13.13 -25.42
CA LYS A 46 6.58 -12.46 -24.13
C LYS A 46 5.46 -11.43 -24.23
N ILE A 47 4.42 -11.61 -23.44
CA ILE A 47 3.31 -10.65 -23.32
C ILE A 47 3.31 -10.11 -21.90
N ARG A 48 3.46 -8.80 -21.76
CA ARG A 48 3.44 -8.12 -20.46
C ARG A 48 2.05 -7.58 -20.17
N PHE A 49 1.52 -7.92 -19.01
CA PHE A 49 0.31 -7.33 -18.45
C PHE A 49 0.69 -6.26 -17.42
N ASN A 50 0.33 -5.03 -17.71
CA ASN A 50 0.51 -3.92 -16.77
C ASN A 50 -0.64 -3.87 -15.76
N ASN A 51 -0.46 -3.07 -14.70
CA ASN A 51 -1.54 -2.79 -13.75
C ASN A 51 -2.75 -2.19 -14.47
N LEU A 52 -3.94 -2.57 -14.02
CA LEU A 52 -5.18 -2.02 -14.55
C LEU A 52 -5.34 -0.53 -14.16
N PRO A 53 -5.94 0.29 -15.02
CA PRO A 53 -6.31 1.65 -14.68
C PRO A 53 -7.26 1.68 -13.48
N GLN A 54 -7.11 2.69 -12.62
CA GLN A 54 -7.95 2.84 -11.41
C GLN A 54 -9.46 2.93 -11.74
N THR A 55 -9.79 3.55 -12.86
CA THR A 55 -11.17 3.66 -13.36
C THR A 55 -11.80 2.30 -13.64
N ASP A 56 -11.04 1.38 -14.23
CA ASP A 56 -11.54 0.05 -14.59
C ASP A 56 -11.65 -0.85 -13.36
N ILE A 57 -10.69 -0.72 -12.42
CA ILE A 57 -10.77 -1.37 -11.11
C ILE A 57 -12.03 -0.90 -10.36
N GLY A 58 -12.31 0.41 -10.36
CA GLY A 58 -13.51 0.97 -9.72
C GLY A 58 -14.80 0.40 -10.29
N LYS A 59 -14.93 0.35 -11.63
CA LYS A 59 -16.09 -0.26 -12.30
C LYS A 59 -16.23 -1.73 -11.95
N PHE A 60 -15.13 -2.46 -11.91
CA PHE A 60 -15.12 -3.88 -11.60
C PHE A 60 -15.59 -4.14 -10.15
N LEU A 61 -15.06 -3.39 -9.18
CA LEU A 61 -15.49 -3.47 -7.78
C LEU A 61 -16.95 -3.11 -7.60
N THR A 62 -17.41 -2.02 -8.23
CA THR A 62 -18.83 -1.61 -8.19
C THR A 62 -19.74 -2.70 -8.73
N ASN A 63 -19.36 -3.35 -9.83
CA ASN A 63 -20.13 -4.46 -10.40
C ASN A 63 -20.22 -5.67 -9.43
N ILE A 64 -19.14 -6.01 -8.74
CA ILE A 64 -19.15 -7.06 -7.72
C ILE A 64 -20.07 -6.67 -6.55
N ILE A 65 -19.90 -5.47 -6.01
CA ILE A 65 -20.69 -4.95 -4.89
C ILE A 65 -22.19 -5.00 -5.20
N GLN A 66 -22.57 -4.60 -6.43
CA GLN A 66 -23.97 -4.65 -6.87
C GLN A 66 -24.50 -6.09 -7.00
N LYS A 67 -23.70 -7.01 -7.57
CA LYS A 67 -24.10 -8.41 -7.75
C LYS A 67 -24.25 -9.16 -6.44
N GLU A 68 -23.39 -8.86 -5.48
CA GLU A 68 -23.42 -9.49 -4.15
C GLU A 68 -24.34 -8.75 -3.16
N ASN A 69 -25.05 -7.69 -3.62
CA ASN A 69 -25.94 -6.87 -2.80
C ASN A 69 -25.27 -6.32 -1.53
N ILE A 70 -24.02 -5.90 -1.64
CA ILE A 70 -23.27 -5.32 -0.53
C ILE A 70 -23.58 -3.83 -0.44
N ASP A 71 -23.99 -3.36 0.75
CA ASP A 71 -24.17 -1.92 0.99
C ASP A 71 -22.83 -1.25 1.30
N LEU A 72 -22.19 -0.69 0.30
CA LEU A 72 -20.91 0.02 0.45
C LEU A 72 -20.97 1.36 -0.29
N SER A 73 -20.71 2.46 0.43
CA SER A 73 -20.72 3.80 -0.17
C SER A 73 -19.59 3.98 -1.19
N PRO A 74 -19.77 4.79 -2.25
CA PRO A 74 -18.75 5.07 -3.25
C PRO A 74 -17.45 5.64 -2.66
N GLU A 75 -17.56 6.43 -1.58
CA GLU A 75 -16.41 6.99 -0.87
C GLU A 75 -15.53 5.90 -0.26
N LYS A 76 -16.15 4.87 0.33
CA LYS A 76 -15.44 3.72 0.88
C LYS A 76 -14.79 2.87 -0.20
N VAL A 77 -15.43 2.69 -1.33
CA VAL A 77 -14.84 2.02 -2.49
C VAL A 77 -13.57 2.74 -2.95
N ASN A 78 -13.62 4.06 -3.05
CA ASN A 78 -12.45 4.88 -3.40
C ASN A 78 -11.35 4.78 -2.34
N ALA A 79 -11.69 4.75 -1.05
CA ALA A 79 -10.72 4.59 0.03
C ALA A 79 -10.04 3.20 -0.01
N ILE A 80 -10.79 2.13 -0.30
CA ILE A 80 -10.25 0.78 -0.50
C ILE A 80 -9.30 0.76 -1.71
N GLN A 81 -9.67 1.39 -2.82
CA GLN A 81 -8.79 1.48 -3.99
C GLN A 81 -7.49 2.21 -3.68
N LYS A 82 -7.54 3.33 -2.94
CA LYS A 82 -6.33 4.05 -2.52
C LYS A 82 -5.44 3.20 -1.62
N LEU A 83 -6.03 2.42 -0.71
CA LEU A 83 -5.31 1.57 0.23
C LEU A 83 -4.53 0.44 -0.48
N TYR A 84 -5.19 -0.25 -1.40
CA TYR A 84 -4.63 -1.45 -2.06
C TYR A 84 -4.04 -1.18 -3.45
N GLY A 85 -4.21 0.03 -3.99
CA GLY A 85 -3.64 0.42 -5.29
C GLY A 85 -4.21 -0.40 -6.45
N SER A 86 -3.43 -1.32 -7.01
CA SER A 86 -3.85 -2.19 -8.12
C SER A 86 -4.09 -3.65 -7.71
N ASP A 87 -4.01 -3.96 -6.42
CA ASP A 87 -4.23 -5.32 -5.91
C ASP A 87 -5.72 -5.61 -5.71
N ILE A 88 -6.38 -6.02 -6.79
CA ILE A 88 -7.82 -6.34 -6.80
C ILE A 88 -8.15 -7.49 -5.85
N ARG A 89 -7.25 -8.49 -5.70
CA ARG A 89 -7.49 -9.64 -4.83
C ARG A 89 -7.61 -9.19 -3.37
N SER A 90 -6.69 -8.36 -2.91
CA SER A 90 -6.73 -7.81 -1.55
C SER A 90 -7.95 -6.92 -1.33
N MET A 91 -8.36 -6.13 -2.34
CA MET A 91 -9.60 -5.34 -2.26
C MET A 91 -10.84 -6.21 -2.08
N ILE A 92 -10.99 -7.27 -2.89
CA ILE A 92 -12.13 -8.19 -2.81
C ILE A 92 -12.15 -8.91 -1.47
N ASN A 93 -10.99 -9.44 -1.03
CA ASN A 93 -10.87 -10.10 0.26
C ASN A 93 -11.24 -9.15 1.42
N PHE A 94 -10.79 -7.89 1.35
CA PHE A 94 -11.15 -6.89 2.35
C PHE A 94 -12.67 -6.63 2.38
N ILE A 95 -13.30 -6.45 1.23
CA ILE A 95 -14.75 -6.27 1.13
C ILE A 95 -15.46 -7.50 1.67
N GLN A 96 -15.04 -8.70 1.28
CA GLN A 96 -15.64 -9.97 1.70
C GLN A 96 -15.52 -10.19 3.21
N CYS A 97 -14.40 -9.86 3.83
CA CYS A 97 -14.22 -9.98 5.27
C CYS A 97 -15.05 -8.96 6.07
N ASN A 98 -15.35 -7.81 5.48
CA ASN A 98 -16.00 -6.71 6.19
C ASN A 98 -17.47 -6.49 5.77
N HIS A 99 -18.03 -7.26 4.83
CA HIS A 99 -19.40 -7.04 4.35
C HIS A 99 -20.48 -7.31 5.40
N ILE A 100 -20.18 -8.14 6.41
CA ILE A 100 -21.10 -8.46 7.52
C ILE A 100 -21.13 -7.32 8.56
N LEU A 101 -20.06 -6.49 8.59
CA LEU A 101 -19.99 -5.36 9.50
C LEU A 101 -20.83 -4.21 8.92
N ASP A 102 -21.69 -3.63 9.75
CA ASP A 102 -22.40 -2.41 9.36
C ASP A 102 -21.46 -1.39 8.77
N ASN A 103 -21.94 -0.61 7.79
CA ASN A 103 -21.17 0.44 7.11
C ASN A 103 -20.44 1.40 8.07
N THR A 104 -20.91 1.52 9.31
CA THR A 104 -20.31 2.33 10.38
C THR A 104 -18.99 1.76 10.93
N HIS A 105 -18.77 0.45 10.79
CA HIS A 105 -17.61 -0.25 11.38
C HIS A 105 -16.45 -0.50 10.41
N ILE A 106 -16.64 -0.24 9.11
CA ILE A 106 -15.51 -0.27 8.16
C ILE A 106 -14.70 1.01 8.32
N ASN A 107 -13.78 0.98 9.27
CA ASN A 107 -12.91 2.12 9.58
C ASN A 107 -11.69 2.10 8.66
N ILE A 108 -11.74 2.88 7.57
CA ILE A 108 -10.59 3.13 6.69
C ILE A 108 -10.12 4.56 6.93
N ILE A 109 -8.82 4.75 7.07
CA ILE A 109 -8.23 6.08 7.19
C ILE A 109 -8.35 6.77 5.83
N GLY A 110 -9.22 7.76 5.73
CA GLY A 110 -9.41 8.58 4.54
C GLY A 110 -8.45 9.78 4.49
N ASP A 111 -8.47 10.49 3.36
CA ASP A 111 -7.66 11.70 3.17
C ASP A 111 -8.03 12.83 4.15
N ASP A 112 -9.29 12.90 4.57
CA ASP A 112 -9.82 13.83 5.58
C ASP A 112 -9.07 13.71 6.92
N VAL A 113 -8.78 12.49 7.35
CA VAL A 113 -8.04 12.21 8.58
C VAL A 113 -6.60 12.72 8.47
N TRP A 114 -5.96 12.50 7.31
CA TRP A 114 -4.59 12.95 7.06
C TRP A 114 -4.50 14.47 6.94
N LEU A 115 -5.46 15.11 6.26
CA LEU A 115 -5.54 16.56 6.18
C LEU A 115 -5.73 17.18 7.57
N HIS A 116 -6.61 16.61 8.39
CA HIS A 116 -6.79 17.04 9.77
C HIS A 116 -5.51 16.85 10.58
N PHE A 117 -4.82 15.72 10.43
CA PHE A 117 -3.55 15.47 11.12
C PHE A 117 -2.48 16.49 10.72
N THR A 118 -2.34 16.80 9.43
CA THR A 118 -1.44 17.85 8.93
C THR A 118 -1.77 19.21 9.54
N SER A 119 -3.06 19.56 9.67
CA SER A 119 -3.49 20.81 10.30
C SER A 119 -3.10 20.91 11.77
N ILE A 120 -3.12 19.79 12.49
CA ILE A 120 -2.70 19.73 13.91
C ILE A 120 -1.18 19.94 14.02
N ILE A 121 -0.39 19.30 13.16
CA ILE A 121 1.08 19.46 13.13
C ILE A 121 1.42 20.93 12.85
N LYS A 122 0.87 21.52 11.78
CA LYS A 122 1.10 22.94 11.44
C LYS A 122 0.77 23.90 12.58
N LYS A 123 -0.36 23.69 13.24
CA LYS A 123 -0.77 24.53 14.39
C LYS A 123 0.19 24.42 15.58
N ASN A 124 0.75 23.25 15.84
CA ASN A 124 1.70 23.05 16.92
C ASN A 124 3.06 23.69 16.62
N SER A 125 3.57 23.55 15.42
CA SER A 125 4.83 24.17 14.99
C SER A 125 4.80 25.69 15.08
N CYS A 126 3.67 26.32 14.75
CA CYS A 126 3.48 27.77 14.88
C CYS A 126 3.53 28.26 16.34
N LYS A 127 3.17 27.43 17.32
CA LYS A 127 3.08 27.85 18.74
C LYS A 127 4.39 27.68 19.51
N LYS A 128 5.48 27.17 18.90
CA LYS A 128 6.76 26.85 19.58
C LYS A 128 6.57 26.12 20.94
N SER A 129 5.45 25.47 21.09
CA SER A 129 5.11 24.74 22.31
C SER A 129 5.78 23.37 22.23
N THR A 130 6.73 23.12 23.13
CA THR A 130 7.38 21.82 23.34
C THR A 130 6.40 20.70 23.75
N ASN A 131 5.12 21.01 23.83
CA ASN A 131 4.08 20.10 24.30
C ASN A 131 3.33 19.46 23.12
N ASN A 132 3.92 18.41 22.54
CA ASN A 132 3.27 17.58 21.49
C ASN A 132 2.10 16.73 22.03
N LYS A 133 1.55 17.09 23.22
CA LYS A 133 0.49 16.32 23.89
C LYS A 133 -0.77 16.16 23.03
N SER A 134 -1.15 17.20 22.30
CA SER A 134 -2.33 17.15 21.40
C SER A 134 -2.13 16.22 20.21
N VAL A 135 -0.93 16.22 19.61
CA VAL A 135 -0.57 15.34 18.50
C VAL A 135 -0.50 13.89 18.98
N ILE A 136 0.13 13.66 20.12
CA ILE A 136 0.23 12.33 20.75
C ILE A 136 -1.17 11.78 21.08
N ALA A 137 -2.03 12.59 21.66
CA ALA A 137 -3.41 12.20 21.96
C ALA A 137 -4.19 11.83 20.69
N TYR A 138 -4.00 12.62 19.60
CA TYR A 138 -4.65 12.35 18.33
C TYR A 138 -4.16 11.03 17.71
N ILE A 139 -2.84 10.80 17.64
CA ILE A 139 -2.27 9.54 17.11
C ILE A 139 -2.75 8.33 17.92
N LYS A 140 -2.75 8.42 19.25
CA LYS A 140 -3.28 7.36 20.13
C LYS A 140 -4.77 7.12 19.87
N GLY A 141 -5.55 8.18 19.68
CA GLY A 141 -6.95 8.08 19.31
C GLY A 141 -7.16 7.37 17.96
N LEU A 142 -6.34 7.68 16.95
CA LEU A 142 -6.35 6.98 15.67
C LEU A 142 -5.97 5.50 15.85
N SER A 143 -4.93 5.20 16.63
CA SER A 143 -4.49 3.83 16.91
C SER A 143 -5.62 2.98 17.48
N ILE A 144 -6.36 3.50 18.45
CA ILE A 144 -7.51 2.82 19.06
C ILE A 144 -8.66 2.69 18.07
N LYS A 145 -9.02 3.80 17.37
CA LYS A 145 -10.16 3.83 16.47
C LYS A 145 -10.01 2.87 15.28
N TYR A 146 -8.81 2.81 14.70
CA TYR A 146 -8.53 2.03 13.49
C TYR A 146 -7.85 0.70 13.76
N ASN A 147 -7.52 0.40 15.03
CA ASN A 147 -6.77 -0.79 15.45
C ASN A 147 -5.44 -0.97 14.68
N ILE A 148 -4.73 0.12 14.50
CA ILE A 148 -3.44 0.18 13.79
C ILE A 148 -2.36 0.63 14.77
N THR A 149 -1.17 0.02 14.68
CA THR A 149 -0.04 0.42 15.52
C THR A 149 0.39 1.86 15.20
N ILE A 150 0.83 2.60 16.21
CA ILE A 150 1.32 3.98 16.05
C ILE A 150 2.40 4.06 14.98
N ARG A 151 3.28 3.06 14.91
CA ARG A 151 4.33 2.97 13.89
C ARG A 151 3.76 2.95 12.47
N ASN A 152 2.74 2.15 12.24
CA ASN A 152 2.10 2.06 10.92
C ASN A 152 1.36 3.35 10.57
N ILE A 153 0.66 3.97 11.52
CA ILE A 153 -0.01 5.26 11.30
C ILE A 153 1.00 6.32 10.82
N ILE A 154 2.17 6.41 11.44
CA ILE A 154 3.20 7.38 11.04
C ILE A 154 3.77 7.03 9.65
N LYS A 155 4.02 5.74 9.37
CA LYS A 155 4.48 5.29 8.05
C LYS A 155 3.45 5.59 6.95
N ASP A 156 2.18 5.30 7.21
CA ASP A 156 1.09 5.56 6.27
C ASP A 156 0.92 7.07 6.02
N TYR A 157 1.06 7.89 7.07
CA TYR A 157 1.05 9.33 6.95
C TYR A 157 2.21 9.86 6.09
N LEU A 158 3.44 9.36 6.30
CA LEU A 158 4.58 9.74 5.46
C LEU A 158 4.37 9.31 4.00
N THR A 159 3.82 8.11 3.80
CA THR A 159 3.45 7.64 2.45
C THR A 159 2.40 8.54 1.80
N TYR A 160 1.41 8.98 2.57
CA TYR A 160 0.40 9.94 2.12
C TYR A 160 1.04 11.27 1.72
N LEU A 161 1.93 11.82 2.56
CA LEU A 161 2.62 13.06 2.27
C LEU A 161 3.43 12.98 0.97
N ILE A 162 4.19 11.91 0.77
CA ILE A 162 5.02 11.73 -0.44
C ILE A 162 4.17 11.55 -1.70
N LYS A 163 3.05 10.84 -1.60
CA LYS A 163 2.23 10.51 -2.78
C LYS A 163 1.26 11.60 -3.21
N TYR A 164 0.70 12.32 -2.25
CA TYR A 164 -0.48 13.17 -2.49
C TYR A 164 -0.27 14.64 -2.15
N GLN A 165 0.73 14.99 -1.37
CA GLN A 165 1.07 16.36 -1.10
C GLN A 165 2.30 16.77 -1.93
N GLN A 166 2.27 17.96 -2.51
CA GLN A 166 3.42 18.55 -3.17
C GLN A 166 4.38 19.06 -2.09
N ILE A 167 5.25 18.17 -1.61
CA ILE A 167 6.28 18.51 -0.64
C ILE A 167 7.60 18.71 -1.38
N ASP A 168 8.32 19.75 -1.05
CA ASP A 168 9.71 19.90 -1.46
C ASP A 168 10.57 18.85 -0.75
N VAL A 169 10.86 17.77 -1.48
CA VAL A 169 11.62 16.63 -0.95
C VAL A 169 13.08 17.03 -0.84
N THR A 170 13.54 17.29 0.37
CA THR A 170 14.96 17.56 0.68
C THR A 170 15.70 16.27 1.05
N SER A 171 17.04 16.28 0.90
CA SER A 171 17.89 15.15 1.33
C SER A 171 17.68 14.82 2.81
N GLU A 172 17.56 15.84 3.66
CA GLU A 172 17.32 15.65 5.10
C GLU A 172 15.97 14.98 5.40
N PHE A 173 14.94 15.29 4.60
CA PHE A 173 13.64 14.64 4.72
C PHE A 173 13.71 13.16 4.32
N LEU A 174 14.44 12.84 3.25
CA LEU A 174 14.65 11.44 2.83
C LEU A 174 15.43 10.64 3.86
N ASP A 175 16.50 11.20 4.43
CA ASP A 175 17.26 10.56 5.52
C ASP A 175 16.39 10.28 6.76
N PHE A 176 15.48 11.21 7.07
CA PHE A 176 14.51 11.02 8.14
C PHE A 176 13.56 9.85 7.85
N VAL A 177 12.97 9.83 6.64
CA VAL A 177 12.04 8.76 6.22
C VAL A 177 12.75 7.41 6.21
N GLU A 178 13.97 7.33 5.68
CA GLU A 178 14.77 6.11 5.66
C GLU A 178 15.03 5.58 7.08
N LYS A 179 15.54 6.42 7.98
CA LYS A 179 15.75 6.05 9.38
C LYS A 179 14.49 5.57 10.04
N LEU A 180 13.37 6.22 9.80
CA LEU A 180 12.09 5.87 10.41
C LEU A 180 11.54 4.54 9.90
N LEU A 181 11.70 4.25 8.61
CA LEU A 181 11.27 3.00 8.00
C LEU A 181 12.11 1.80 8.49
N HIS A 182 13.42 1.99 8.62
CA HIS A 182 14.37 0.91 8.99
C HIS A 182 14.56 0.73 10.50
N THR A 183 14.10 1.66 11.34
CA THR A 183 14.20 1.52 12.80
C THR A 183 13.25 0.41 13.31
N THR A 184 13.81 -0.73 13.72
CA THR A 184 13.04 -1.88 14.20
C THR A 184 13.00 -2.00 15.72
N GLU A 185 14.05 -1.55 16.41
CA GLU A 185 14.32 -1.88 17.83
C GLU A 185 13.97 -0.80 18.86
N SER A 186 13.44 0.37 18.45
CA SER A 186 13.11 1.41 19.41
C SER A 186 11.79 1.13 20.14
N SER A 187 11.71 1.50 21.43
CA SER A 187 10.45 1.53 22.16
C SER A 187 9.45 2.45 21.43
N GLU A 188 8.16 2.13 21.49
CA GLU A 188 7.10 2.91 20.83
C GLU A 188 7.12 4.39 21.24
N SER A 189 7.45 4.67 22.51
CA SER A 189 7.61 6.02 23.03
C SER A 189 8.75 6.78 22.38
N ASN A 190 9.92 6.14 22.23
CA ASN A 190 11.08 6.76 21.59
C ASN A 190 10.85 6.99 20.10
N PHE A 191 10.24 6.02 19.43
CA PHE A 191 9.84 6.14 18.02
C PHE A 191 8.90 7.31 17.81
N LEU A 192 7.88 7.44 18.63
CA LEU A 192 6.89 8.50 18.56
C LEU A 192 7.55 9.88 18.81
N HIS A 193 8.39 9.98 19.86
CA HIS A 193 9.10 11.23 20.15
C HIS A 193 10.01 11.65 19.01
N TYR A 194 10.83 10.74 18.49
CA TYR A 194 11.71 11.00 17.34
C TYR A 194 10.91 11.44 16.10
N SER A 195 9.82 10.75 15.81
CA SER A 195 8.97 11.07 14.66
C SER A 195 8.36 12.46 14.76
N LEU A 196 7.84 12.83 15.94
CA LEU A 196 7.19 14.13 16.15
C LEU A 196 8.18 15.30 16.09
N VAL A 197 9.36 15.16 16.69
CA VAL A 197 10.40 16.20 16.64
C VAL A 197 10.80 16.49 15.17
N ASN A 198 10.96 15.47 14.36
CA ASN A 198 11.32 15.66 12.97
C ASN A 198 10.14 16.15 12.11
N LEU A 199 8.92 15.67 12.34
CA LEU A 199 7.73 16.19 11.67
C LEU A 199 7.49 17.69 11.97
N ASP A 200 7.74 18.13 13.20
CA ASP A 200 7.70 19.55 13.54
C ASP A 200 8.77 20.36 12.80
N ARG A 201 9.97 19.80 12.64
CA ARG A 201 11.07 20.42 11.88
C ARG A 201 10.69 20.60 10.40
N PHE A 202 10.04 19.61 9.82
CA PHE A 202 9.60 19.64 8.42
C PHE A 202 8.20 20.24 8.21
N ALA A 203 7.57 20.74 9.26
CA ALA A 203 6.22 21.33 9.17
C ALA A 203 6.13 22.53 8.21
N THR A 204 7.25 23.20 7.95
CA THR A 204 7.34 24.30 6.97
C THR A 204 7.35 23.79 5.52
N LEU A 205 7.67 22.51 5.30
CA LEU A 205 7.62 21.87 4.00
C LEU A 205 6.26 21.21 3.73
N LEU A 206 5.43 21.03 4.75
CA LEU A 206 4.07 20.52 4.70
C LEU A 206 3.08 21.63 4.39
#